data_c54fdab835cfe5f07c53b4b546f3d08a
#
_entry.id   c54fdab835cfe5f07c53b4b546f3d08a
#
_cell.length_a   1.000
_cell.length_b   1.000
_cell.length_c   1.000
_cell.angle_alpha   90.00
_cell.angle_beta   90.00
_cell.angle_gamma   90.00
#
_symmetry.space_group_name_H-M   'P 1'
#
loop_
_entity.id
_entity.type
_entity.pdbx_description
1 polymer ?
#
loop_
_entity_poly.entity_id
_entity_poly.type
_entity_poly.pdbx_seq_one_letter_code
_entity_poly.pdbx_strand_id
1 'polypeptide(L)'
;MTVHRTGGMHMTAIITFFHLWSIPSVIARLIIATLAGAIIGLDREAKNKEAGIKTHALVCMGAALAMIVNEFAFYQFPGSNIDITRMGAQVISGIGFLGVGTIIVTMRSRVVGLTTAAGLCASAGVGLAVGFGFIECVIPAFILILFVYRVLGPLDKKFRRNSRSLNLYIEFKSNEDVRQFLKKLHIELYDFDFNKDQSGQQLIVAVVSVRLPRRGQKIEFKSQLRDNPHILYFEEV
;
A
#
# COMPACT_ATOMS: atom_id res chain seq x y z
N MET A 1 -10.37 -49.43 10.23
CA MET A 1 -9.70 -48.46 9.33
C MET A 1 -10.70 -47.37 8.97
N THR A 2 -11.07 -46.49 9.94
CA THR A 2 -12.19 -45.52 9.88
C THR A 2 -11.78 -44.25 10.68
N VAL A 3 -10.84 -43.45 10.18
CA VAL A 3 -10.37 -42.23 10.92
C VAL A 3 -10.18 -41.02 9.96
N HIS A 4 -10.95 -40.84 8.88
CA HIS A 4 -10.75 -39.63 8.06
C HIS A 4 -12.03 -39.01 7.47
N ARG A 5 -13.19 -39.11 8.10
CA ARG A 5 -14.44 -38.51 7.61
C ARG A 5 -15.00 -37.33 8.40
N THR A 6 -14.48 -37.02 9.57
CA THR A 6 -15.03 -35.98 10.43
C THR A 6 -14.58 -34.57 10.08
N GLY A 7 -13.36 -34.39 9.60
CA GLY A 7 -12.85 -33.07 9.23
C GLY A 7 -13.51 -32.44 7.99
N GLY A 8 -13.91 -33.24 7.00
CA GLY A 8 -14.59 -32.76 5.81
C GLY A 8 -16.02 -32.30 6.08
N MET A 9 -16.72 -32.93 7.02
CA MET A 9 -18.12 -32.61 7.35
C MET A 9 -18.26 -31.29 8.12
N HIS A 10 -17.31 -30.96 8.98
CA HIS A 10 -17.27 -29.66 9.66
C HIS A 10 -16.93 -28.50 8.71
N MET A 11 -16.00 -28.71 7.77
CA MET A 11 -15.64 -27.71 6.78
C MET A 11 -16.79 -27.39 5.83
N THR A 12 -17.51 -28.41 5.34
CA THR A 12 -18.71 -28.20 4.51
C THR A 12 -19.82 -27.50 5.27
N ALA A 13 -20.04 -27.81 6.56
CA ALA A 13 -21.05 -27.14 7.36
C ALA A 13 -20.74 -25.64 7.57
N ILE A 14 -19.48 -25.27 7.80
CA ILE A 14 -19.05 -23.87 7.92
C ILE A 14 -19.25 -23.14 6.61
N ILE A 15 -18.81 -23.70 5.49
CA ILE A 15 -18.99 -23.13 4.16
C ILE A 15 -20.48 -22.91 3.86
N THR A 16 -21.31 -23.94 4.08
CA THR A 16 -22.75 -23.83 3.88
C THR A 16 -23.40 -22.75 4.74
N PHE A 17 -22.95 -22.57 5.99
CA PHE A 17 -23.44 -21.50 6.86
C PHE A 17 -23.21 -20.11 6.26
N PHE A 18 -22.05 -19.86 5.66
CA PHE A 18 -21.74 -18.59 5.04
C PHE A 18 -22.39 -18.39 3.66
N HIS A 19 -22.70 -19.46 2.96
CA HIS A 19 -23.44 -19.39 1.68
C HIS A 19 -24.94 -19.22 1.85
N LEU A 20 -25.49 -19.54 3.02
CA LEU A 20 -26.93 -19.38 3.29
C LEU A 20 -27.23 -17.96 3.79
N TRP A 21 -28.27 -17.35 3.19
CA TRP A 21 -28.82 -16.09 3.68
C TRP A 21 -29.51 -16.31 5.03
N SER A 22 -28.91 -15.79 6.10
CA SER A 22 -29.49 -15.80 7.44
C SER A 22 -28.93 -14.65 8.27
N ILE A 23 -29.71 -14.12 9.21
CA ILE A 23 -29.26 -13.03 10.10
C ILE A 23 -27.95 -13.36 10.84
N PRO A 24 -27.79 -14.56 11.41
CA PRO A 24 -26.52 -14.93 12.05
C PRO A 24 -25.34 -14.96 11.09
N SER A 25 -25.54 -15.42 9.82
CA SER A 25 -24.50 -15.40 8.81
C SER A 25 -24.10 -13.97 8.43
N VAL A 26 -25.08 -13.06 8.25
CA VAL A 26 -24.82 -11.64 7.97
C VAL A 26 -23.98 -10.99 9.09
N ILE A 27 -24.36 -11.19 10.34
CA ILE A 27 -23.62 -10.67 11.48
C ILE A 27 -22.20 -11.24 11.52
N ALA A 28 -22.04 -12.54 11.32
CA ALA A 28 -20.73 -13.19 11.30
C ALA A 28 -19.83 -12.66 10.17
N ARG A 29 -20.38 -12.46 8.96
CA ARG A 29 -19.66 -11.87 7.83
C ARG A 29 -19.18 -10.45 8.16
N LEU A 30 -20.01 -9.59 8.74
CA LEU A 30 -19.62 -8.23 9.13
C LEU A 30 -18.52 -8.23 10.20
N ILE A 31 -18.62 -9.10 11.20
CA ILE A 31 -17.58 -9.24 12.24
C ILE A 31 -16.26 -9.70 11.61
N ILE A 32 -16.30 -10.74 10.76
CA ILE A 32 -15.10 -11.27 10.09
C ILE A 32 -14.46 -10.21 9.20
N ALA A 33 -15.26 -9.47 8.41
CA ALA A 33 -14.74 -8.39 7.56
C ALA A 33 -14.06 -7.29 8.40
N THR A 34 -14.69 -6.89 9.50
CA THR A 34 -14.13 -5.88 10.41
C THR A 34 -12.81 -6.34 11.02
N LEU A 35 -12.76 -7.57 11.53
CA LEU A 35 -11.56 -8.15 12.13
C LEU A 35 -10.44 -8.34 11.09
N ALA A 36 -10.76 -8.83 9.90
CA ALA A 36 -9.79 -8.99 8.81
C ALA A 36 -9.17 -7.64 8.42
N GLY A 37 -10.01 -6.61 8.21
CA GLY A 37 -9.54 -5.26 7.94
C GLY A 37 -8.69 -4.69 9.09
N ALA A 38 -9.11 -4.89 10.35
CA ALA A 38 -8.36 -4.44 11.51
C ALA A 38 -6.97 -5.09 11.59
N ILE A 39 -6.86 -6.40 11.35
CA ILE A 39 -5.57 -7.12 11.36
C ILE A 39 -4.65 -6.63 10.24
N ILE A 40 -5.18 -6.39 9.04
CA ILE A 40 -4.40 -5.77 7.94
C ILE A 40 -3.91 -4.38 8.37
N GLY A 41 -4.78 -3.58 8.97
CA GLY A 41 -4.48 -2.23 9.44
C GLY A 41 -3.47 -2.18 10.58
N LEU A 42 -3.40 -3.20 11.45
CA LEU A 42 -2.41 -3.30 12.54
C LEU A 42 -0.97 -3.24 12.01
N ASP A 43 -0.65 -3.96 10.94
CA ASP A 43 0.69 -3.93 10.34
C ASP A 43 1.00 -2.53 9.77
N ARG A 44 0.00 -1.82 9.30
CA ARG A 44 0.13 -0.47 8.74
C ARG A 44 0.34 0.58 9.83
N GLU A 45 -0.48 0.50 10.88
CA GLU A 45 -0.37 1.37 12.07
C GLU A 45 0.99 1.22 12.76
N ALA A 46 1.45 -0.02 12.96
CA ALA A 46 2.77 -0.31 13.54
C ALA A 46 3.95 0.27 12.71
N LYS A 47 3.73 0.57 11.44
CA LYS A 47 4.71 1.18 10.54
C LYS A 47 4.46 2.69 10.29
N ASN A 48 3.61 3.33 11.09
CA ASN A 48 3.22 4.74 10.99
C ASN A 48 2.79 5.13 9.55
N LYS A 49 1.86 4.35 8.97
CA LYS A 49 1.28 4.65 7.65
C LYS A 49 -0.03 5.40 7.79
N GLU A 50 -0.38 6.19 6.77
CA GLU A 50 -1.53 7.11 6.77
C GLU A 50 -2.87 6.40 7.01
N ALA A 51 -3.07 5.19 6.43
CA ALA A 51 -4.22 4.34 6.70
C ALA A 51 -3.84 3.22 7.67
N GLY A 52 -4.36 3.28 8.89
CA GLY A 52 -4.15 2.33 9.97
C GLY A 52 -5.33 1.38 10.19
N ILE A 53 -5.49 0.91 11.44
CA ILE A 53 -6.48 -0.09 11.87
C ILE A 53 -7.91 0.33 11.50
N LYS A 54 -8.29 1.55 11.90
CA LYS A 54 -9.67 2.04 11.72
C LYS A 54 -10.05 2.11 10.25
N THR A 55 -9.16 2.65 9.42
CA THR A 55 -9.41 2.83 7.98
C THR A 55 -9.59 1.50 7.27
N HIS A 56 -8.69 0.53 7.49
CA HIS A 56 -8.79 -0.79 6.87
C HIS A 56 -10.01 -1.57 7.37
N ALA A 57 -10.35 -1.49 8.67
CA ALA A 57 -11.53 -2.13 9.24
C ALA A 57 -12.82 -1.58 8.61
N LEU A 58 -12.96 -0.25 8.52
CA LEU A 58 -14.13 0.39 7.93
C LEU A 58 -14.27 0.12 6.43
N VAL A 59 -13.18 0.13 5.69
CA VAL A 59 -13.17 -0.19 4.25
C VAL A 59 -13.59 -1.63 4.02
N CYS A 60 -13.04 -2.58 4.78
CA CYS A 60 -13.37 -4.00 4.66
C CYS A 60 -14.84 -4.28 5.05
N MET A 61 -15.29 -3.72 6.16
CA MET A 61 -16.67 -3.82 6.63
C MET A 61 -17.67 -3.19 5.66
N GLY A 62 -17.37 -1.97 5.16
CA GLY A 62 -18.23 -1.27 4.20
C GLY A 62 -18.36 -2.01 2.87
N ALA A 63 -17.27 -2.60 2.39
CA ALA A 63 -17.29 -3.45 1.21
C ALA A 63 -18.13 -4.72 1.43
N ALA A 64 -18.00 -5.37 2.59
CA ALA A 64 -18.83 -6.52 2.95
C ALA A 64 -20.31 -6.16 3.04
N LEU A 65 -20.64 -5.03 3.67
CA LEU A 65 -22.00 -4.54 3.77
C LEU A 65 -22.63 -4.29 2.38
N ALA A 66 -21.87 -3.70 1.45
CA ALA A 66 -22.35 -3.48 0.09
C ALA A 66 -22.74 -4.81 -0.61
N MET A 67 -21.93 -5.87 -0.46
CA MET A 67 -22.25 -7.18 -1.01
C MET A 67 -23.44 -7.86 -0.33
N ILE A 68 -23.57 -7.72 1.00
CA ILE A 68 -24.71 -8.21 1.75
C ILE A 68 -26.02 -7.53 1.29
N VAL A 69 -25.99 -6.22 1.09
CA VAL A 69 -27.13 -5.45 0.56
C VAL A 69 -27.49 -5.93 -0.86
N ASN A 70 -26.49 -6.17 -1.69
CA ASN A 70 -26.69 -6.69 -3.04
C ASN A 70 -27.32 -8.09 -3.03
N GLU A 71 -26.87 -8.98 -2.15
CA GLU A 71 -27.43 -10.32 -1.94
C GLU A 71 -28.86 -10.23 -1.44
N PHE A 72 -29.17 -9.35 -0.49
CA PHE A 72 -30.54 -9.10 -0.01
C PHE A 72 -31.47 -8.67 -1.15
N ALA A 73 -31.00 -7.71 -1.98
CA ALA A 73 -31.81 -7.25 -3.11
C ALA A 73 -32.13 -8.38 -4.10
N PHE A 74 -31.18 -9.27 -4.36
CA PHE A 74 -31.38 -10.44 -5.23
C PHE A 74 -32.46 -11.39 -4.69
N TYR A 75 -32.46 -11.66 -3.38
CA TYR A 75 -33.49 -12.50 -2.77
C TYR A 75 -34.87 -11.83 -2.66
N GLN A 76 -34.87 -10.50 -2.42
CA GLN A 76 -36.13 -9.75 -2.24
C GLN A 76 -36.90 -9.54 -3.55
N PHE A 77 -36.20 -9.47 -4.67
CA PHE A 77 -36.78 -9.17 -5.98
C PHE A 77 -36.50 -10.29 -7.00
N PRO A 78 -37.03 -11.51 -6.77
CA PRO A 78 -36.82 -12.64 -7.68
C PRO A 78 -37.41 -12.33 -9.06
N GLY A 79 -36.67 -12.63 -10.12
CA GLY A 79 -37.04 -12.36 -11.50
C GLY A 79 -36.67 -10.98 -12.03
N SER A 80 -36.09 -10.11 -11.21
CA SER A 80 -35.46 -8.88 -11.67
C SER A 80 -34.09 -9.17 -12.26
N ASN A 81 -33.69 -8.44 -13.31
CA ASN A 81 -32.36 -8.55 -13.94
C ASN A 81 -31.30 -7.81 -13.11
N ILE A 82 -31.12 -8.25 -11.84
CA ILE A 82 -30.12 -7.64 -10.94
C ILE A 82 -28.73 -8.15 -11.31
N ASP A 83 -27.83 -7.23 -11.66
CA ASP A 83 -26.42 -7.51 -11.86
C ASP A 83 -25.73 -7.67 -10.49
N ILE A 84 -25.43 -8.92 -10.12
CA ILE A 84 -24.81 -9.29 -8.85
C ILE A 84 -23.40 -8.69 -8.71
N THR A 85 -22.73 -8.38 -9.81
CA THR A 85 -21.34 -7.87 -9.80
C THR A 85 -21.27 -6.35 -9.71
N ARG A 86 -22.34 -5.65 -10.01
CA ARG A 86 -22.37 -4.19 -10.16
C ARG A 86 -22.01 -3.44 -8.89
N MET A 87 -22.57 -3.85 -7.75
CA MET A 87 -22.26 -3.23 -6.45
C MET A 87 -20.77 -3.40 -6.09
N GLY A 88 -20.22 -4.60 -6.28
CA GLY A 88 -18.80 -4.86 -6.06
C GLY A 88 -17.89 -4.01 -6.94
N ALA A 89 -18.22 -3.88 -8.23
CA ALA A 89 -17.49 -3.03 -9.16
C ALA A 89 -17.49 -1.55 -8.73
N GLN A 90 -18.64 -1.04 -8.25
CA GLN A 90 -18.73 0.33 -7.73
C GLN A 90 -17.96 0.54 -6.44
N VAL A 91 -17.92 -0.45 -5.55
CA VAL A 91 -17.08 -0.40 -4.34
C VAL A 91 -15.60 -0.28 -4.71
N ILE A 92 -15.10 -1.11 -5.62
CA ILE A 92 -13.69 -1.05 -6.07
C ILE A 92 -13.37 0.31 -6.71
N SER A 93 -14.29 0.84 -7.55
CA SER A 93 -14.13 2.18 -8.13
C SER A 93 -14.08 3.28 -7.06
N GLY A 94 -14.98 3.23 -6.08
CA GLY A 94 -15.05 4.18 -4.96
C GLY A 94 -13.81 4.14 -4.06
N ILE A 95 -13.30 2.94 -3.78
CA ILE A 95 -12.05 2.78 -3.01
C ILE A 95 -10.84 3.31 -3.78
N GLY A 96 -10.87 3.26 -5.13
CA GLY A 96 -9.86 3.91 -5.97
C GLY A 96 -9.73 5.41 -5.65
N PHE A 97 -10.84 6.12 -5.44
CA PHE A 97 -10.84 7.52 -5.04
C PHE A 97 -10.18 7.74 -3.66
N LEU A 98 -10.52 6.93 -2.65
CA LEU A 98 -9.86 6.97 -1.35
C LEU A 98 -8.36 6.65 -1.46
N GLY A 99 -8.01 5.68 -2.30
CA GLY A 99 -6.62 5.31 -2.58
C GLY A 99 -5.83 6.49 -3.13
N VAL A 100 -6.35 7.20 -4.13
CA VAL A 100 -5.73 8.41 -4.68
C VAL A 100 -5.55 9.47 -3.61
N GLY A 101 -6.52 9.65 -2.69
CA GLY A 101 -6.42 10.57 -1.57
C GLY A 101 -5.27 10.29 -0.58
N THR A 102 -4.71 9.07 -0.60
CA THR A 102 -3.52 8.73 0.22
C THR A 102 -2.19 8.91 -0.52
N ILE A 103 -2.22 9.19 -1.84
CA ILE A 103 -1.02 9.38 -2.65
C ILE A 103 -0.65 10.85 -2.64
N ILE A 104 0.51 11.15 -2.07
CA ILE A 104 1.01 12.52 -1.93
C ILE A 104 2.35 12.62 -2.64
N VAL A 105 2.50 13.65 -3.46
CA VAL A 105 3.80 14.06 -4.00
C VAL A 105 4.37 15.11 -3.05
N THR A 106 5.47 14.79 -2.39
CA THR A 106 6.15 15.72 -1.48
C THR A 106 6.92 16.78 -2.27
N MET A 107 7.23 17.91 -1.61
CA MET A 107 8.03 19.00 -2.21
C MET A 107 9.39 18.51 -2.78
N ARG A 108 9.87 17.34 -2.34
CA ARG A 108 11.11 16.71 -2.79
C ARG A 108 10.89 15.68 -3.92
N SER A 109 9.86 15.84 -4.72
CA SER A 109 9.49 14.96 -5.86
C SER A 109 9.32 13.48 -5.49
N ARG A 110 9.04 13.19 -4.21
CA ARG A 110 8.83 11.83 -3.72
C ARG A 110 7.37 11.49 -3.67
N VAL A 111 6.97 10.42 -4.36
CA VAL A 111 5.61 9.88 -4.28
C VAL A 111 5.50 8.93 -3.09
N VAL A 112 4.65 9.25 -2.13
CA VAL A 112 4.32 8.41 -0.96
C VAL A 112 2.87 7.97 -1.02
N GLY A 113 2.50 6.92 -0.29
CA GLY A 113 1.10 6.46 -0.21
C GLY A 113 0.70 5.34 -1.18
N LEU A 114 1.49 5.03 -2.23
CA LEU A 114 1.15 4.00 -3.23
C LEU A 114 0.80 2.64 -2.61
N THR A 115 1.62 2.16 -1.67
CA THR A 115 1.36 0.87 -0.97
C THR A 115 0.14 0.97 -0.05
N THR A 116 -0.14 2.15 0.50
CA THR A 116 -1.34 2.40 1.31
C THR A 116 -2.60 2.32 0.45
N ALA A 117 -2.59 2.98 -0.71
CA ALA A 117 -3.67 2.93 -1.69
C ALA A 117 -3.96 1.48 -2.15
N ALA A 118 -2.92 0.75 -2.55
CA ALA A 118 -3.05 -0.66 -2.92
C ALA A 118 -3.59 -1.53 -1.78
N GLY A 119 -3.19 -1.24 -0.54
CA GLY A 119 -3.68 -1.93 0.65
C GLY A 119 -5.15 -1.71 0.95
N LEU A 120 -5.65 -0.50 0.74
CA LEU A 120 -7.07 -0.19 0.87
C LEU A 120 -7.90 -0.95 -0.17
N CYS A 121 -7.45 -1.00 -1.43
CA CYS A 121 -8.09 -1.80 -2.46
C CYS A 121 -8.11 -3.29 -2.12
N ALA A 122 -6.99 -3.84 -1.62
CA ALA A 122 -6.92 -5.23 -1.20
C ALA A 122 -7.86 -5.53 -0.02
N SER A 123 -7.96 -4.62 0.98
CA SER A 123 -8.90 -4.75 2.10
C SER A 123 -10.36 -4.71 1.65
N ALA A 124 -10.69 -3.85 0.68
CA ALA A 124 -12.01 -3.84 0.07
C ALA A 124 -12.32 -5.17 -0.64
N GLY A 125 -11.36 -5.72 -1.39
CA GLY A 125 -11.51 -7.03 -2.04
C GLY A 125 -11.78 -8.16 -1.05
N VAL A 126 -11.08 -8.18 0.10
CA VAL A 126 -11.38 -9.12 1.19
C VAL A 126 -12.79 -8.90 1.73
N GLY A 127 -13.19 -7.65 1.95
CA GLY A 127 -14.53 -7.30 2.40
C GLY A 127 -15.63 -7.78 1.45
N LEU A 128 -15.45 -7.55 0.14
CA LEU A 128 -16.38 -8.03 -0.89
C LEU A 128 -16.54 -9.55 -0.84
N ALA A 129 -15.41 -10.29 -0.75
CA ALA A 129 -15.43 -11.75 -0.69
C ALA A 129 -16.11 -12.27 0.58
N VAL A 130 -15.84 -11.66 1.74
CA VAL A 130 -16.51 -11.98 3.01
C VAL A 130 -18.01 -11.68 2.92
N GLY A 131 -18.38 -10.51 2.39
CA GLY A 131 -19.78 -10.09 2.24
C GLY A 131 -20.57 -11.01 1.32
N PHE A 132 -19.94 -11.52 0.27
CA PHE A 132 -20.53 -12.52 -0.64
C PHE A 132 -20.58 -13.93 -0.04
N GLY A 133 -19.98 -14.16 1.13
CA GLY A 133 -19.89 -15.47 1.78
C GLY A 133 -18.80 -16.39 1.21
N PHE A 134 -17.97 -15.92 0.29
CA PHE A 134 -16.91 -16.71 -0.37
C PHE A 134 -15.67 -16.86 0.54
N ILE A 135 -15.85 -17.53 1.67
CA ILE A 135 -14.84 -17.68 2.73
C ILE A 135 -13.61 -18.47 2.25
N GLU A 136 -13.77 -19.40 1.32
CA GLU A 136 -12.69 -20.19 0.75
C GLU A 136 -11.63 -19.32 0.05
N CYS A 137 -12.08 -18.21 -0.55
CA CYS A 137 -11.17 -17.23 -1.16
C CYS A 137 -10.56 -16.28 -0.13
N VAL A 138 -11.30 -15.95 0.93
CA VAL A 138 -10.88 -14.98 1.95
C VAL A 138 -9.61 -15.42 2.66
N ILE A 139 -9.54 -16.68 3.08
CA ILE A 139 -8.40 -17.20 3.85
C ILE A 139 -7.08 -17.09 3.08
N PRO A 140 -6.95 -17.64 1.85
CA PRO A 140 -5.71 -17.52 1.09
C PRO A 140 -5.40 -16.07 0.72
N ALA A 141 -6.39 -15.27 0.34
CA ALA A 141 -6.17 -13.86 0.01
C ALA A 141 -5.63 -13.09 1.22
N PHE A 142 -6.21 -13.29 2.39
CA PHE A 142 -5.78 -12.66 3.64
C PHE A 142 -4.34 -13.03 4.01
N ILE A 143 -4.00 -14.32 3.93
CA ILE A 143 -2.63 -14.82 4.18
C ILE A 143 -1.64 -14.18 3.21
N LEU A 144 -1.99 -14.08 1.92
CA LEU A 144 -1.13 -13.47 0.90
C LEU A 144 -0.94 -11.97 1.14
N ILE A 145 -1.98 -11.23 1.55
CA ILE A 145 -1.85 -9.81 1.91
C ILE A 145 -0.88 -9.62 3.08
N LEU A 146 -1.01 -10.42 4.14
CA LEU A 146 -0.10 -10.37 5.28
C LEU A 146 1.33 -10.76 4.88
N PHE A 147 1.49 -11.75 4.02
CA PHE A 147 2.78 -12.13 3.47
C PHE A 147 3.45 -10.98 2.72
N VAL A 148 2.72 -10.29 1.83
CA VAL A 148 3.23 -9.12 1.10
C VAL A 148 3.72 -8.06 2.07
N TYR A 149 2.94 -7.74 3.11
CA TYR A 149 3.32 -6.70 4.06
C TYR A 149 4.48 -7.08 4.99
N ARG A 150 4.56 -8.34 5.42
CA ARG A 150 5.55 -8.78 6.41
C ARG A 150 6.83 -9.29 5.77
N VAL A 151 6.77 -9.88 4.58
CA VAL A 151 7.93 -10.49 3.93
C VAL A 151 8.49 -9.59 2.84
N LEU A 152 7.66 -9.14 1.89
CA LEU A 152 8.15 -8.33 0.78
C LEU A 152 8.62 -6.93 1.22
N GLY A 153 8.00 -6.34 2.22
CA GLY A 153 8.40 -5.02 2.73
C GLY A 153 9.85 -4.96 3.23
N PRO A 154 10.30 -5.84 4.14
CA PRO A 154 11.70 -5.92 4.55
C PRO A 154 12.67 -6.30 3.42
N LEU A 155 12.24 -7.18 2.50
CA LEU A 155 13.03 -7.55 1.32
C LEU A 155 13.29 -6.32 0.43
N ASP A 156 12.27 -5.54 0.11
CA ASP A 156 12.42 -4.31 -0.69
C ASP A 156 13.43 -3.36 -0.05
N LYS A 157 13.34 -3.12 1.27
CA LYS A 157 14.34 -2.31 1.99
C LYS A 157 15.76 -2.86 1.87
N LYS A 158 15.93 -4.18 1.94
CA LYS A 158 17.23 -4.84 1.79
C LYS A 158 17.78 -4.69 0.37
N PHE A 159 16.93 -4.85 -0.65
CA PHE A 159 17.31 -4.65 -2.05
C PHE A 159 17.68 -3.19 -2.34
N ARG A 160 16.87 -2.23 -1.88
CA ARG A 160 17.16 -0.79 -2.02
C ARG A 160 18.47 -0.41 -1.36
N ARG A 161 18.75 -0.91 -0.15
CA ARG A 161 20.03 -0.66 0.54
C ARG A 161 21.22 -1.18 -0.24
N ASN A 162 21.05 -2.28 -0.96
CA ASN A 162 22.13 -2.91 -1.75
C ASN A 162 22.11 -2.49 -3.23
N SER A 163 21.21 -1.61 -3.65
CA SER A 163 21.18 -1.01 -4.98
C SER A 163 22.36 -0.07 -5.17
N ARG A 164 22.86 0.03 -6.41
CA ARG A 164 23.89 1.01 -6.79
C ARG A 164 23.30 2.39 -7.07
N SER A 165 22.01 2.49 -7.38
CA SER A 165 21.36 3.76 -7.64
C SER A 165 21.01 4.47 -6.33
N LEU A 166 21.23 5.77 -6.32
CA LEU A 166 20.95 6.66 -5.21
C LEU A 166 20.30 7.92 -5.78
N ASN A 167 19.04 8.15 -5.41
CA ASN A 167 18.34 9.38 -5.77
C ASN A 167 18.48 10.34 -4.60
N LEU A 168 18.98 11.52 -4.85
CA LEU A 168 19.28 12.52 -3.86
C LEU A 168 18.52 13.81 -4.18
N TYR A 169 17.89 14.36 -3.19
CA TYR A 169 17.45 15.73 -3.13
C TYR A 169 18.56 16.54 -2.43
N ILE A 170 19.09 17.56 -3.08
CA ILE A 170 20.22 18.35 -2.57
C ILE A 170 19.87 19.84 -2.67
N GLU A 171 20.11 20.57 -1.57
CA GLU A 171 19.97 22.03 -1.51
C GLU A 171 21.34 22.70 -1.52
N PHE A 172 21.53 23.66 -2.40
CA PHE A 172 22.75 24.43 -2.55
C PHE A 172 22.52 25.92 -2.26
N LYS A 173 23.56 26.62 -1.82
CA LYS A 173 23.51 28.08 -1.60
C LYS A 173 23.54 28.88 -2.91
N SER A 174 24.29 28.42 -3.89
CA SER A 174 24.51 29.17 -5.14
C SER A 174 24.67 28.27 -6.37
N ASN A 175 24.50 28.83 -7.55
CA ASN A 175 24.79 28.15 -8.82
C ASN A 175 26.26 27.71 -8.96
N GLU A 176 27.19 28.42 -8.34
CA GLU A 176 28.61 28.09 -8.34
C GLU A 176 28.86 26.82 -7.57
N ASP A 177 28.17 26.63 -6.41
CA ASP A 177 28.25 25.43 -5.58
C ASP A 177 27.76 24.19 -6.32
N VAL A 178 26.67 24.30 -7.11
CA VAL A 178 26.17 23.25 -7.99
C VAL A 178 27.22 22.83 -9.01
N ARG A 179 27.83 23.82 -9.70
CA ARG A 179 28.86 23.55 -10.71
C ARG A 179 30.10 22.89 -10.12
N GLN A 180 30.53 23.33 -8.94
CA GLN A 180 31.68 22.73 -8.24
C GLN A 180 31.38 21.30 -7.76
N PHE A 181 30.15 21.07 -7.27
CA PHE A 181 29.69 19.75 -6.90
C PHE A 181 29.71 18.80 -8.10
N LEU A 182 29.11 19.18 -9.23
CA LEU A 182 29.07 18.37 -10.45
C LEU A 182 30.46 18.08 -11.02
N LYS A 183 31.40 19.03 -10.98
CA LYS A 183 32.79 18.82 -11.42
C LYS A 183 33.55 17.82 -10.55
N LYS A 184 33.27 17.76 -9.24
CA LYS A 184 33.90 16.83 -8.32
C LYS A 184 33.25 15.42 -8.35
N LEU A 185 32.05 15.31 -8.91
CA LEU A 185 31.33 14.05 -9.00
C LEU A 185 31.85 13.24 -10.20
N HIS A 186 32.79 12.34 -9.95
CA HIS A 186 33.31 11.37 -10.94
C HIS A 186 32.36 10.15 -11.08
N ILE A 187 31.03 10.36 -11.09
CA ILE A 187 30.01 9.31 -11.02
C ILE A 187 29.00 9.54 -12.12
N GLU A 188 28.48 8.45 -12.72
CA GLU A 188 27.45 8.53 -13.74
C GLU A 188 26.17 9.18 -13.19
N LEU A 189 25.86 10.37 -13.66
CA LEU A 189 24.59 11.08 -13.47
C LEU A 189 23.60 10.56 -14.49
N TYR A 190 22.45 10.06 -14.01
CA TYR A 190 21.38 9.57 -14.88
C TYR A 190 20.31 10.63 -15.14
N ASP A 191 20.04 11.44 -14.13
CA ASP A 191 19.01 12.48 -14.23
C ASP A 191 19.38 13.64 -13.31
N PHE A 192 19.09 14.87 -13.78
CA PHE A 192 19.36 16.09 -13.06
C PHE A 192 18.24 17.09 -13.32
N ASP A 193 17.36 17.26 -12.36
CA ASP A 193 16.30 18.25 -12.40
C ASP A 193 16.65 19.44 -11.50
N PHE A 194 16.54 20.64 -12.07
CA PHE A 194 16.95 21.88 -11.46
C PHE A 194 15.72 22.76 -11.21
N ASN A 195 15.31 22.87 -9.97
CA ASN A 195 14.20 23.72 -9.57
C ASN A 195 14.67 24.89 -8.69
N LYS A 196 14.23 26.10 -9.04
CA LYS A 196 14.43 27.29 -8.21
C LYS A 196 13.32 27.29 -7.15
N ASP A 197 13.67 27.33 -5.88
CA ASP A 197 12.66 27.34 -4.82
C ASP A 197 11.75 28.57 -4.94
N GLN A 198 10.44 28.33 -4.79
CA GLN A 198 9.40 29.39 -4.88
C GLN A 198 9.25 30.20 -3.59
N SER A 199 9.99 29.85 -2.53
CA SER A 199 9.87 30.48 -1.20
C SER A 199 10.62 31.80 -1.02
N GLY A 200 11.17 32.41 -2.11
CA GLY A 200 11.83 33.73 -2.08
C GLY A 200 13.22 33.76 -1.50
N GLN A 201 13.75 32.66 -0.97
CA GLN A 201 15.15 32.48 -0.65
C GLN A 201 15.87 31.95 -1.89
N GLN A 202 17.09 32.47 -2.18
CA GLN A 202 17.93 32.02 -3.31
C GLN A 202 18.51 30.61 -3.08
N LEU A 203 17.68 29.67 -2.66
CA LEU A 203 18.05 28.27 -2.51
C LEU A 203 17.89 27.55 -3.85
N ILE A 204 18.88 26.79 -4.21
CA ILE A 204 18.89 26.02 -5.44
C ILE A 204 18.74 24.56 -5.09
N VAL A 205 17.66 23.97 -5.61
CA VAL A 205 17.31 22.58 -5.39
C VAL A 205 17.68 21.75 -6.61
N ALA A 206 18.38 20.66 -6.40
CA ALA A 206 18.65 19.67 -7.42
C ALA A 206 18.20 18.27 -6.99
N VAL A 207 17.47 17.59 -7.86
CA VAL A 207 17.21 16.14 -7.74
C VAL A 207 18.20 15.42 -8.63
N VAL A 208 19.06 14.62 -8.02
CA VAL A 208 20.19 13.98 -8.70
C VAL A 208 20.09 12.47 -8.56
N SER A 209 20.04 11.76 -9.67
CA SER A 209 20.12 10.29 -9.70
C SER A 209 21.54 9.84 -9.99
N VAL A 210 22.19 9.25 -9.00
CA VAL A 210 23.58 8.85 -9.04
C VAL A 210 23.73 7.33 -9.04
N ARG A 211 24.59 6.80 -9.89
CA ARG A 211 24.95 5.37 -9.88
C ARG A 211 26.35 5.17 -9.31
N LEU A 212 26.41 4.53 -8.16
CA LEU A 212 27.65 4.26 -7.46
C LEU A 212 28.44 3.12 -8.15
N PRO A 213 29.78 3.18 -8.19
CA PRO A 213 30.62 2.19 -8.85
C PRO A 213 30.50 0.80 -8.22
N ARG A 214 30.37 0.73 -6.90
CA ARG A 214 30.27 -0.54 -6.16
C ARG A 214 29.05 -0.60 -5.26
N ARG A 215 28.53 -1.80 -5.02
CA ARG A 215 27.45 -2.05 -4.04
C ARG A 215 27.99 -1.75 -2.64
N GLY A 216 27.17 -1.15 -1.79
CA GLY A 216 27.51 -0.86 -0.38
C GLY A 216 28.19 0.49 -0.12
N GLN A 217 28.60 1.25 -1.13
CA GLN A 217 29.23 2.57 -0.97
C GLN A 217 28.27 3.70 -0.62
N LYS A 218 26.99 3.43 -0.49
CA LYS A 218 25.99 4.47 -0.16
C LYS A 218 26.30 5.21 1.14
N ILE A 219 26.78 4.52 2.17
CA ILE A 219 27.08 5.12 3.48
C ILE A 219 28.28 6.06 3.37
N GLU A 220 29.35 5.60 2.71
CA GLU A 220 30.55 6.38 2.47
C GLU A 220 30.26 7.61 1.61
N PHE A 221 29.48 7.45 0.55
CA PHE A 221 29.08 8.56 -0.30
C PHE A 221 28.21 9.59 0.44
N LYS A 222 27.29 9.13 1.30
CA LYS A 222 26.52 10.04 2.16
C LYS A 222 27.38 10.79 3.18
N SER A 223 28.42 10.19 3.71
CA SER A 223 29.35 10.91 4.58
C SER A 223 30.11 11.99 3.82
N GLN A 224 30.57 11.70 2.61
CA GLN A 224 31.22 12.70 1.75
C GLN A 224 30.30 13.88 1.38
N LEU A 225 29.00 13.63 1.18
CA LEU A 225 28.01 14.69 0.96
C LEU A 225 27.81 15.55 2.20
N ARG A 226 27.82 14.95 3.39
CA ARG A 226 27.65 15.66 4.66
C ARG A 226 28.84 16.62 4.96
N ASP A 227 30.03 16.18 4.59
CA ASP A 227 31.25 16.94 4.83
C ASP A 227 31.52 18.00 3.73
N ASN A 228 30.65 18.11 2.73
CA ASN A 228 30.83 19.04 1.63
C ASN A 228 30.26 20.44 1.99
N PRO A 229 31.12 21.49 2.05
CA PRO A 229 30.72 22.85 2.46
C PRO A 229 29.75 23.55 1.51
N HIS A 230 29.59 23.04 0.29
CA HIS A 230 28.70 23.57 -0.74
C HIS A 230 27.26 23.05 -0.63
N ILE A 231 27.01 22.01 0.20
CA ILE A 231 25.70 21.40 0.40
C ILE A 231 25.10 21.91 1.71
N LEU A 232 23.91 22.50 1.64
CA LEU A 232 23.16 22.93 2.82
C LEU A 232 22.39 21.77 3.45
N TYR A 233 21.75 21.00 2.60
CA TYR A 233 20.91 19.86 2.99
C TYR A 233 20.91 18.80 1.89
N PHE A 234 20.81 17.54 2.28
CA PHE A 234 20.57 16.45 1.36
C PHE A 234 19.72 15.34 1.99
N GLU A 235 18.93 14.67 1.17
CA GLU A 235 18.11 13.52 1.57
C GLU A 235 18.05 12.48 0.43
N GLU A 236 18.00 11.18 0.78
CA GLU A 236 17.71 10.11 -0.19
C GLU A 236 16.21 10.07 -0.47
N VAL A 237 15.84 10.19 -1.75
CA VAL A 237 14.46 10.25 -2.24
C VAL A 237 13.98 8.89 -2.76
#